data_22b33224270e3393742f4240a6016683
#
_entry.id   22b33224270e3393742f4240a6016683
#
_cell.length_a   1.000
_cell.length_b   1.000
_cell.length_c   1.000
_cell.angle_alpha   90.00
_cell.angle_beta   90.00
_cell.angle_gamma   90.00
#
_symmetry.space_group_name_H-M   'P 1'
#
loop_
_entity.id
_entity.type
_entity.pdbx_description
1 polymer ?
#
loop_
_entity_poly.entity_id
_entity_poly.type
_entity_poly.pdbx_seq_one_letter_code
_entity_poly.pdbx_strand_id
1 'polypeptide(L)'
;MRTRTLPFLPLLVLAVLAACGPDDPPISDAPDEEIAPLLAQAQEEFWTNLQALCGQAFRGEATEVQAVDTDFSGEMIVHFRQCEENEMRIPLHVGEDRSRTWIVSRTPEGLRLKHDHRHDDGTEEELTQYGGDTEEPGTANMQEFHVDDYTVDMLPEAATNVWTIEVVPGEYFAYALRREGTDRRVRFEFDLNDPVDQPPAPWGYEGT
;
A
#
# COMPACT_ATOMS: atom_id res chain seq x y z
N MET A 1 104.84 30.46 4.93
CA MET A 1 103.81 30.32 5.98
C MET A 1 102.49 30.87 5.48
N ARG A 2 101.60 30.02 5.12
CA ARG A 2 100.33 30.45 4.58
C ARG A 2 99.20 29.63 5.30
N THR A 3 98.45 30.31 6.12
CA THR A 3 97.28 29.81 6.82
C THR A 3 96.12 29.68 5.83
N ARG A 4 95.50 28.49 5.72
CA ARG A 4 94.34 28.27 4.94
C ARG A 4 93.11 28.13 5.90
N THR A 5 92.21 29.04 5.81
CA THR A 5 90.97 29.05 6.47
C THR A 5 89.92 28.17 5.68
N LEU A 6 89.32 27.23 6.32
CA LEU A 6 88.16 26.48 5.76
C LEU A 6 86.86 27.26 5.97
N PRO A 7 85.94 27.25 5.02
CA PRO A 7 84.64 27.86 5.20
C PRO A 7 83.65 26.88 5.90
N PHE A 8 82.90 27.41 6.85
CA PHE A 8 81.77 26.77 7.49
C PHE A 8 80.61 26.66 6.52
N LEU A 9 80.06 25.47 6.38
CA LEU A 9 78.80 25.18 5.63
C LEU A 9 77.63 25.21 6.60
N PRO A 10 76.62 26.03 6.40
CA PRO A 10 75.42 25.99 7.27
C PRO A 10 74.53 24.78 6.96
N LEU A 11 74.14 24.04 8.00
CA LEU A 11 73.28 22.95 7.97
C LEU A 11 71.79 23.46 7.78
N LEU A 12 71.23 23.19 6.63
CA LEU A 12 69.80 23.54 6.34
C LEU A 12 68.88 22.54 7.03
N VAL A 13 68.24 22.96 8.09
CA VAL A 13 67.18 22.16 8.74
C VAL A 13 65.88 22.29 7.93
N LEU A 14 65.52 21.22 7.26
CA LEU A 14 64.23 21.13 6.53
C LEU A 14 63.12 20.85 7.53
N ALA A 15 62.35 21.86 7.86
CA ALA A 15 61.12 21.68 8.65
C ALA A 15 60.04 21.05 7.78
N VAL A 16 59.67 19.79 8.05
CA VAL A 16 58.52 19.14 7.46
C VAL A 16 57.25 19.66 8.17
N LEU A 17 56.50 20.53 7.52
CA LEU A 17 55.16 20.93 7.94
C LEU A 17 54.22 19.77 7.61
N ALA A 18 53.79 19.04 8.62
CA ALA A 18 52.65 18.13 8.51
C ALA A 18 51.38 18.97 8.32
N ALA A 19 50.81 18.95 7.11
CA ALA A 19 49.51 19.50 6.85
C ALA A 19 48.43 18.55 7.46
N CYS A 20 47.80 18.95 8.56
CA CYS A 20 46.54 18.38 8.97
C CYS A 20 45.49 18.78 7.93
N GLY A 21 45.00 17.83 7.14
CA GLY A 21 43.81 18.02 6.32
C GLY A 21 42.57 18.22 7.21
N PRO A 22 41.59 18.95 6.74
CA PRO A 22 40.32 19.05 7.49
C PRO A 22 39.73 17.64 7.63
N ASP A 23 39.42 17.25 8.88
CA ASP A 23 38.65 16.08 9.19
C ASP A 23 37.26 16.26 8.54
N ASP A 24 36.94 15.47 7.52
CA ASP A 24 35.60 15.38 6.99
C ASP A 24 34.71 14.92 8.13
N PRO A 25 33.55 15.60 8.39
CA PRO A 25 32.61 15.14 9.39
C PRO A 25 32.12 13.74 9.02
N PRO A 26 31.90 12.84 9.99
CA PRO A 26 31.38 11.53 9.72
C PRO A 26 30.05 11.66 8.94
N ILE A 27 29.95 10.97 7.81
CA ILE A 27 28.69 10.82 7.09
C ILE A 27 27.70 10.21 8.09
N SER A 28 26.67 10.98 8.44
CA SER A 28 25.61 10.51 9.31
C SER A 28 24.87 9.40 8.56
N ASP A 29 24.96 8.17 9.04
CA ASP A 29 24.03 7.09 8.71
C ASP A 29 22.67 7.42 9.35
N ALA A 30 22.04 8.49 8.91
CA ALA A 30 20.62 8.68 9.14
C ALA A 30 19.92 7.55 8.37
N PRO A 31 18.98 6.84 8.99
CA PRO A 31 18.16 5.89 8.24
C PRO A 31 17.54 6.65 7.07
N ASP A 32 17.58 6.07 5.87
CA ASP A 32 16.87 6.60 4.71
C ASP A 32 15.40 6.77 5.16
N GLU A 33 14.98 8.02 5.33
CA GLU A 33 13.59 8.36 5.59
C GLU A 33 12.85 7.94 4.31
N GLU A 34 12.09 6.86 4.40
CA GLU A 34 11.30 6.34 3.28
C GLU A 34 10.30 7.42 2.89
N ILE A 35 10.65 8.18 1.84
CA ILE A 35 9.81 9.27 1.35
C ILE A 35 8.54 8.62 0.78
N ALA A 36 7.40 8.92 1.40
CA ALA A 36 6.11 8.47 0.89
C ALA A 36 5.96 8.83 -0.61
N PRO A 37 5.44 7.94 -1.44
CA PRO A 37 5.24 8.20 -2.86
C PRO A 37 4.42 9.48 -3.08
N LEU A 38 4.82 10.31 -4.05
CA LEU A 38 4.04 11.48 -4.44
C LEU A 38 2.88 11.04 -5.33
N LEU A 39 1.70 10.97 -4.75
CA LEU A 39 0.47 10.68 -5.48
C LEU A 39 -0.03 11.94 -6.24
N ALA A 40 -0.84 11.73 -7.27
CA ALA A 40 -1.63 12.81 -7.86
C ALA A 40 -2.60 13.39 -6.81
N GLN A 41 -2.96 14.67 -6.91
CA GLN A 41 -3.80 15.34 -5.91
C GLN A 41 -5.11 14.57 -5.63
N ALA A 42 -5.78 14.06 -6.65
CA ALA A 42 -7.00 13.29 -6.49
C ALA A 42 -6.79 11.99 -5.71
N GLN A 43 -5.64 11.33 -5.91
CA GLN A 43 -5.25 10.13 -5.16
C GLN A 43 -4.88 10.44 -3.70
N GLU A 44 -4.22 11.58 -3.43
CA GLU A 44 -3.96 12.05 -2.04
C GLU A 44 -5.26 12.35 -1.30
N GLU A 45 -6.21 13.01 -1.95
CA GLU A 45 -7.52 13.30 -1.38
C GLU A 45 -8.31 11.99 -1.13
N PHE A 46 -8.28 11.05 -2.09
CA PHE A 46 -8.88 9.72 -1.92
C PHE A 46 -8.25 8.95 -0.75
N TRP A 47 -6.92 8.93 -0.67
CA TRP A 47 -6.20 8.29 0.44
C TRP A 47 -6.59 8.89 1.79
N THR A 48 -6.69 10.21 1.86
CA THR A 48 -7.14 10.92 3.07
C THR A 48 -8.56 10.52 3.47
N ASN A 49 -9.49 10.43 2.50
CA ASN A 49 -10.86 9.99 2.74
C ASN A 49 -10.91 8.53 3.23
N LEU A 50 -10.07 7.66 2.67
CA LEU A 50 -9.97 6.26 3.07
C LEU A 50 -9.40 6.14 4.50
N GLN A 51 -8.33 6.89 4.82
CA GLN A 51 -7.72 6.90 6.16
C GLN A 51 -8.66 7.45 7.23
N ALA A 52 -9.58 8.35 6.90
CA ALA A 52 -10.55 8.87 7.85
C ALA A 52 -11.49 7.79 8.41
N LEU A 53 -11.60 6.64 7.75
CA LEU A 53 -12.42 5.49 8.18
C LEU A 53 -11.65 4.54 9.13
N CYS A 54 -10.38 4.81 9.39
CA CYS A 54 -9.52 3.93 10.16
C CYS A 54 -10.09 3.55 11.53
N GLY A 55 -10.03 2.25 11.87
CA GLY A 55 -10.56 1.69 13.11
C GLY A 55 -12.07 1.50 13.12
N GLN A 56 -12.78 1.89 12.06
CA GLN A 56 -14.24 1.77 11.98
C GLN A 56 -14.65 0.54 11.17
N ALA A 57 -15.81 -0.01 11.49
CA ALA A 57 -16.45 -1.09 10.76
C ALA A 57 -17.88 -0.71 10.40
N PHE A 58 -18.33 -1.14 9.21
CA PHE A 58 -19.64 -0.76 8.69
C PHE A 58 -20.35 -1.96 8.10
N ARG A 59 -21.68 -1.96 8.27
CA ARG A 59 -22.56 -2.94 7.63
C ARG A 59 -22.80 -2.55 6.17
N GLY A 60 -22.94 -3.59 5.32
CA GLY A 60 -23.26 -3.40 3.92
C GLY A 60 -23.94 -4.61 3.30
N GLU A 61 -24.13 -4.53 2.01
CA GLU A 61 -24.78 -5.56 1.21
C GLU A 61 -24.17 -5.66 -0.19
N ALA A 62 -24.42 -6.79 -0.84
CA ALA A 62 -24.14 -6.96 -2.25
C ALA A 62 -25.27 -6.34 -3.08
N THR A 63 -25.01 -5.19 -3.70
CA THR A 63 -26.00 -4.47 -4.53
C THR A 63 -26.01 -4.94 -5.98
N GLU A 64 -24.90 -5.56 -6.45
CA GLU A 64 -24.82 -6.20 -7.76
C GLU A 64 -23.96 -7.47 -7.65
N VAL A 65 -24.50 -8.61 -8.12
CA VAL A 65 -23.76 -9.87 -8.31
C VAL A 65 -24.25 -10.50 -9.61
N GLN A 66 -23.41 -10.50 -10.63
CA GLN A 66 -23.75 -11.04 -11.94
C GLN A 66 -22.58 -11.88 -12.49
N ALA A 67 -22.89 -13.06 -13.01
CA ALA A 67 -21.93 -14.00 -13.59
C ALA A 67 -20.76 -14.33 -12.65
N VAL A 68 -21.07 -14.60 -11.37
CA VAL A 68 -20.11 -14.95 -10.30
C VAL A 68 -20.63 -16.20 -9.58
N ASP A 69 -19.73 -17.16 -9.33
CA ASP A 69 -20.07 -18.43 -8.66
C ASP A 69 -20.00 -18.36 -7.13
N THR A 70 -19.53 -17.23 -6.56
CA THR A 70 -19.40 -17.05 -5.10
C THR A 70 -20.72 -16.58 -4.51
N ASP A 71 -21.13 -17.19 -3.39
CA ASP A 71 -22.29 -16.76 -2.61
C ASP A 71 -21.90 -15.60 -1.67
N PHE A 72 -22.59 -14.47 -1.82
CA PHE A 72 -22.44 -13.27 -0.99
C PHE A 72 -23.72 -12.95 -0.21
N SER A 73 -24.58 -13.94 0.06
CA SER A 73 -25.88 -13.73 0.71
C SER A 73 -25.82 -13.53 2.23
N GLY A 74 -24.65 -13.64 2.86
CA GLY A 74 -24.45 -13.40 4.30
C GLY A 74 -24.47 -11.91 4.68
N GLU A 75 -24.59 -11.63 5.99
CA GLU A 75 -24.34 -10.28 6.51
C GLU A 75 -22.91 -9.83 6.11
N MET A 76 -22.81 -8.66 5.52
CA MET A 76 -21.50 -8.12 5.10
C MET A 76 -21.04 -7.05 6.08
N ILE A 77 -19.79 -7.15 6.52
CA ILE A 77 -19.13 -6.13 7.33
C ILE A 77 -17.76 -5.82 6.72
N VAL A 78 -17.50 -4.54 6.44
CA VAL A 78 -16.16 -4.04 6.11
C VAL A 78 -15.53 -3.47 7.36
N HIS A 79 -14.22 -3.70 7.57
CA HIS A 79 -13.49 -3.16 8.70
C HIS A 79 -12.19 -2.50 8.24
N PHE A 80 -12.03 -1.19 8.45
CA PHE A 80 -10.78 -0.47 8.16
C PHE A 80 -9.78 -0.71 9.30
N ARG A 81 -9.21 -1.92 9.33
CA ARG A 81 -8.56 -2.50 10.50
C ARG A 81 -7.13 -1.99 10.75
N GLN A 82 -6.30 -1.99 9.72
CA GLN A 82 -4.90 -1.57 9.81
C GLN A 82 -4.67 -0.42 8.84
N CYS A 83 -4.10 0.66 9.36
CA CYS A 83 -3.96 1.92 8.63
C CYS A 83 -2.56 2.45 8.89
N GLU A 84 -1.64 2.07 8.02
CA GLU A 84 -0.28 2.58 8.03
C GLU A 84 -0.14 3.76 7.07
N GLU A 85 0.99 4.41 7.05
CA GLU A 85 1.24 5.57 6.19
C GLU A 85 1.05 5.24 4.70
N ASN A 86 1.52 4.07 4.26
CA ASN A 86 1.54 3.65 2.86
C ASN A 86 0.70 2.41 2.57
N GLU A 87 0.02 1.83 3.56
CA GLU A 87 -0.79 0.62 3.38
C GLU A 87 -2.02 0.62 4.29
N MET A 88 -3.15 0.21 3.75
CA MET A 88 -4.37 -0.05 4.50
C MET A 88 -4.84 -1.47 4.25
N ARG A 89 -5.22 -2.18 5.33
CA ARG A 89 -5.81 -3.51 5.27
C ARG A 89 -7.26 -3.44 5.71
N ILE A 90 -8.14 -3.84 4.81
CA ILE A 90 -9.58 -3.68 4.91
C ILE A 90 -10.25 -5.05 4.77
N PRO A 91 -10.38 -5.81 5.87
CA PRO A 91 -11.12 -7.08 5.88
C PRO A 91 -12.57 -6.92 5.45
N LEU A 92 -13.03 -7.88 4.64
CA LEU A 92 -14.43 -8.10 4.31
C LEU A 92 -14.91 -9.39 4.98
N HIS A 93 -15.95 -9.30 5.79
CA HIS A 93 -16.66 -10.44 6.37
C HIS A 93 -17.96 -10.69 5.63
N VAL A 94 -18.27 -11.96 5.37
CA VAL A 94 -19.55 -12.39 4.80
C VAL A 94 -20.10 -13.52 5.69
N GLY A 95 -20.95 -13.19 6.63
CA GLY A 95 -21.36 -14.12 7.71
C GLY A 95 -20.14 -14.53 8.53
N GLU A 96 -19.86 -15.84 8.60
CA GLU A 96 -18.71 -16.40 9.32
C GLU A 96 -17.42 -16.45 8.47
N ASP A 97 -17.52 -16.17 7.16
CA ASP A 97 -16.37 -16.15 6.25
C ASP A 97 -15.53 -14.89 6.47
N ARG A 98 -14.30 -15.07 6.92
CA ARG A 98 -13.31 -14.03 7.21
C ARG A 98 -12.05 -14.17 6.36
N SER A 99 -12.18 -14.80 5.19
CA SER A 99 -11.08 -15.15 4.31
C SER A 99 -10.49 -13.97 3.55
N ARG A 100 -11.20 -12.85 3.41
CA ARG A 100 -10.88 -11.78 2.45
C ARG A 100 -10.40 -10.52 3.13
N THR A 101 -9.28 -9.98 2.64
CA THR A 101 -8.78 -8.65 3.02
C THR A 101 -8.36 -7.89 1.77
N TRP A 102 -8.91 -6.71 1.55
CA TRP A 102 -8.39 -5.77 0.57
C TRP A 102 -7.19 -5.06 1.15
N ILE A 103 -6.11 -4.97 0.37
CA ILE A 103 -4.89 -4.25 0.71
C ILE A 103 -4.77 -3.11 -0.30
N VAL A 104 -4.90 -1.87 0.18
CA VAL A 104 -4.69 -0.68 -0.64
C VAL A 104 -3.35 -0.07 -0.24
N SER A 105 -2.46 0.12 -1.21
CA SER A 105 -1.11 0.64 -0.95
C SER A 105 -0.80 1.83 -1.85
N ARG A 106 0.01 2.75 -1.33
CA ARG A 106 0.65 3.81 -2.10
C ARG A 106 1.86 3.24 -2.82
N THR A 107 2.04 3.59 -4.08
CA THR A 107 3.21 3.23 -4.88
C THR A 107 3.80 4.50 -5.52
N PRO A 108 5.04 4.47 -6.04
CA PRO A 108 5.60 5.61 -6.77
C PRO A 108 4.77 6.03 -8.00
N GLU A 109 3.99 5.09 -8.57
CA GLU A 109 3.21 5.31 -9.79
C GLU A 109 1.73 5.65 -9.51
N GLY A 110 1.25 5.47 -8.26
CA GLY A 110 -0.16 5.68 -7.91
C GLY A 110 -0.62 4.83 -6.74
N LEU A 111 -1.82 4.28 -6.82
CA LEU A 111 -2.37 3.36 -5.83
C LEU A 111 -2.43 1.95 -6.38
N ARG A 112 -2.28 0.97 -5.49
CA ARG A 112 -2.38 -0.46 -5.76
C ARG A 112 -3.46 -1.09 -4.90
N LEU A 113 -4.25 -1.99 -5.48
CA LEU A 113 -5.18 -2.85 -4.77
C LEU A 113 -4.74 -4.30 -4.90
N LYS A 114 -4.63 -5.00 -3.77
CA LYS A 114 -4.43 -6.45 -3.71
C LYS A 114 -5.50 -7.12 -2.86
N HIS A 115 -5.73 -8.39 -3.14
CA HIS A 115 -6.68 -9.24 -2.42
C HIS A 115 -5.90 -10.32 -1.69
N ASP A 116 -5.87 -10.26 -0.36
CA ASP A 116 -5.33 -11.33 0.48
C ASP A 116 -6.47 -12.29 0.82
N HIS A 117 -6.31 -13.54 0.40
CA HIS A 117 -7.26 -14.62 0.68
C HIS A 117 -6.60 -15.70 1.53
N ARG A 118 -7.30 -16.12 2.59
CA ARG A 118 -6.78 -17.09 3.53
C ARG A 118 -7.78 -18.17 3.87
N HIS A 119 -7.27 -19.39 4.09
CA HIS A 119 -8.01 -20.48 4.71
C HIS A 119 -8.31 -20.16 6.18
N ASP A 120 -9.22 -20.93 6.77
CA ASP A 120 -9.63 -20.78 8.18
C ASP A 120 -8.51 -21.09 9.19
N ASP A 121 -7.47 -21.81 8.76
CA ASP A 121 -6.25 -22.05 9.53
C ASP A 121 -5.22 -20.90 9.40
N GLY A 122 -5.52 -19.86 8.64
CA GLY A 122 -4.69 -18.68 8.42
C GLY A 122 -3.64 -18.82 7.31
N THR A 123 -3.54 -19.96 6.64
CA THR A 123 -2.66 -20.14 5.47
C THR A 123 -3.23 -19.42 4.25
N GLU A 124 -2.35 -18.99 3.33
CA GLU A 124 -2.78 -18.33 2.10
C GLU A 124 -3.48 -19.33 1.16
N GLU A 125 -4.55 -18.87 0.50
CA GLU A 125 -5.18 -19.61 -0.58
C GLU A 125 -4.33 -19.57 -1.86
N GLU A 126 -4.55 -20.51 -2.80
CA GLU A 126 -3.85 -20.52 -4.09
C GLU A 126 -4.13 -19.25 -4.91
N LEU A 127 -5.36 -18.71 -4.82
CA LEU A 127 -5.75 -17.46 -5.44
C LEU A 127 -5.72 -16.33 -4.40
N THR A 128 -4.52 -15.83 -4.15
CA THR A 128 -4.27 -14.72 -3.23
C THR A 128 -3.35 -13.68 -3.85
N GLN A 129 -3.29 -12.45 -3.30
CA GLN A 129 -2.46 -11.34 -3.76
C GLN A 129 -2.72 -10.90 -5.22
N TYR A 130 -3.84 -11.32 -5.80
CA TYR A 130 -4.27 -10.81 -7.10
C TYR A 130 -4.81 -9.38 -6.97
N GLY A 131 -4.81 -8.60 -8.05
CA GLY A 131 -5.27 -7.23 -8.03
C GLY A 131 -4.77 -6.41 -9.20
N GLY A 132 -4.52 -5.12 -8.95
CA GLY A 132 -4.09 -4.22 -10.00
C GLY A 132 -3.69 -2.84 -9.49
N ASP A 133 -3.32 -1.99 -10.43
CA ASP A 133 -2.82 -0.65 -10.19
C ASP A 133 -3.73 0.41 -10.81
N THR A 134 -3.67 1.64 -10.29
CA THR A 134 -4.33 2.78 -10.95
C THR A 134 -3.53 3.16 -12.19
N GLU A 135 -4.23 3.35 -13.33
CA GLU A 135 -3.62 3.87 -14.56
C GLU A 135 -3.85 5.38 -14.69
N GLU A 136 -4.95 5.88 -14.10
CA GLU A 136 -5.34 7.28 -14.13
C GLU A 136 -5.46 7.85 -12.71
N PRO A 137 -5.36 9.18 -12.53
CA PRO A 137 -5.49 9.81 -11.21
C PRO A 137 -6.82 9.59 -10.51
N GLY A 138 -7.87 9.18 -11.22
CA GLY A 138 -9.20 9.03 -10.67
C GLY A 138 -9.79 10.32 -10.10
N THR A 139 -10.55 10.20 -9.01
CA THR A 139 -11.11 11.34 -8.26
C THR A 139 -10.84 11.19 -6.77
N ALA A 140 -11.12 12.23 -5.99
CA ALA A 140 -11.06 12.18 -4.53
C ALA A 140 -11.97 11.12 -3.90
N ASN A 141 -12.99 10.65 -4.62
CA ASN A 141 -13.98 9.71 -4.11
C ASN A 141 -13.95 8.35 -4.79
N MET A 142 -13.20 8.18 -5.90
CA MET A 142 -13.22 6.94 -6.68
C MET A 142 -11.86 6.70 -7.34
N GLN A 143 -11.38 5.46 -7.21
CA GLN A 143 -10.20 4.96 -7.90
C GLN A 143 -10.52 3.66 -8.62
N GLU A 144 -10.00 3.51 -9.83
CA GLU A 144 -10.06 2.27 -10.61
C GLU A 144 -8.68 1.62 -10.66
N PHE A 145 -8.65 0.31 -10.41
CA PHE A 145 -7.43 -0.50 -10.39
C PHE A 145 -7.51 -1.51 -11.54
N HIS A 146 -6.68 -1.32 -12.55
CA HIS A 146 -6.59 -2.20 -13.70
C HIS A 146 -5.69 -3.39 -13.37
N VAL A 147 -6.07 -4.56 -13.85
CA VAL A 147 -5.37 -5.82 -13.56
C VAL A 147 -3.87 -5.72 -13.85
N ASP A 148 -3.04 -6.19 -12.92
CA ASP A 148 -1.59 -6.24 -13.10
C ASP A 148 -1.10 -7.56 -13.72
N ASP A 149 0.15 -7.57 -14.20
CA ASP A 149 0.77 -8.72 -14.87
C ASP A 149 0.81 -9.95 -13.95
N TYR A 150 1.08 -9.77 -12.64
CA TYR A 150 1.07 -10.88 -11.68
C TYR A 150 -0.28 -11.59 -11.66
N THR A 151 -1.36 -10.84 -11.66
CA THR A 151 -2.73 -11.38 -11.68
C THR A 151 -3.04 -12.05 -13.00
N VAL A 152 -2.64 -11.47 -14.13
CA VAL A 152 -2.84 -12.07 -15.47
C VAL A 152 -2.08 -13.39 -15.59
N ASP A 153 -0.85 -13.46 -15.09
CA ASP A 153 -0.05 -14.70 -15.14
C ASP A 153 -0.68 -15.81 -14.29
N MET A 154 -1.24 -15.48 -13.13
CA MET A 154 -1.88 -16.44 -12.23
C MET A 154 -3.30 -16.80 -12.68
N LEU A 155 -4.07 -15.86 -13.22
CA LEU A 155 -5.48 -15.96 -13.55
C LEU A 155 -5.75 -15.30 -14.92
N PRO A 156 -5.39 -15.93 -16.04
CA PRO A 156 -5.49 -15.33 -17.39
C PRO A 156 -6.89 -14.82 -17.76
N GLU A 157 -7.94 -15.43 -17.24
CA GLU A 157 -9.32 -14.96 -17.45
C GLU A 157 -9.61 -13.61 -16.79
N ALA A 158 -8.78 -13.16 -15.84
CA ALA A 158 -8.90 -11.84 -15.21
C ALA A 158 -8.23 -10.71 -16.02
N ALA A 159 -7.67 -11.00 -17.20
CA ALA A 159 -6.89 -10.03 -17.99
C ALA A 159 -7.61 -8.71 -18.35
N THR A 160 -8.93 -8.65 -18.18
CA THR A 160 -9.73 -7.44 -18.39
C THR A 160 -10.52 -7.04 -17.13
N ASN A 161 -10.09 -7.50 -15.96
CA ASN A 161 -10.69 -7.08 -14.70
C ASN A 161 -10.31 -5.62 -14.39
N VAL A 162 -11.29 -4.87 -13.94
CA VAL A 162 -11.09 -3.56 -13.32
C VAL A 162 -11.84 -3.57 -12.00
N TRP A 163 -11.13 -3.30 -10.93
CA TRP A 163 -11.70 -3.10 -9.60
C TRP A 163 -11.90 -1.61 -9.35
N THR A 164 -12.91 -1.28 -8.58
CA THR A 164 -13.20 0.10 -8.20
C THR A 164 -13.38 0.17 -6.70
N ILE A 165 -12.76 1.17 -6.07
CA ILE A 165 -13.07 1.56 -4.69
C ILE A 165 -13.64 2.98 -4.72
N GLU A 166 -14.78 3.15 -4.05
CA GLU A 166 -15.42 4.45 -3.85
C GLU A 166 -15.49 4.77 -2.36
N VAL A 167 -15.19 6.01 -2.01
CA VAL A 167 -15.37 6.56 -0.65
C VAL A 167 -16.07 7.89 -0.79
N VAL A 168 -17.36 7.92 -0.44
CA VAL A 168 -18.12 9.17 -0.38
C VAL A 168 -18.32 9.53 1.09
N PRO A 169 -17.52 10.45 1.64
CA PRO A 169 -17.51 10.74 3.07
C PRO A 169 -18.89 11.05 3.63
N GLY A 170 -19.28 10.33 4.69
CA GLY A 170 -20.59 10.47 5.35
C GLY A 170 -21.77 9.90 4.56
N GLU A 171 -21.51 9.17 3.48
CA GLU A 171 -22.54 8.49 2.69
C GLU A 171 -22.24 6.98 2.62
N TYR A 172 -21.29 6.58 1.78
CA TYR A 172 -20.99 5.16 1.61
C TYR A 172 -19.52 4.90 1.26
N PHE A 173 -19.09 3.67 1.53
CA PHE A 173 -17.92 3.03 0.93
C PHE A 173 -18.41 1.94 -0.02
N ALA A 174 -17.81 1.82 -1.20
CA ALA A 174 -18.13 0.73 -2.09
C ALA A 174 -16.87 0.09 -2.70
N TYR A 175 -16.97 -1.23 -2.90
CA TYR A 175 -16.05 -2.01 -3.70
C TYR A 175 -16.80 -2.60 -4.89
N ALA A 176 -16.22 -2.53 -6.06
CA ALA A 176 -16.80 -3.14 -7.25
C ALA A 176 -15.74 -3.85 -8.10
N LEU A 177 -16.20 -4.82 -8.89
CA LEU A 177 -15.44 -5.49 -9.93
C LEU A 177 -16.27 -5.48 -11.21
N ARG A 178 -15.66 -5.10 -12.32
CA ARG A 178 -16.14 -5.42 -13.67
C ARG A 178 -15.08 -6.18 -14.44
N ARG A 179 -15.50 -7.10 -15.32
CA ARG A 179 -14.64 -7.72 -16.32
C ARG A 179 -15.08 -7.20 -17.69
N GLU A 180 -14.24 -6.40 -18.32
CA GLU A 180 -14.57 -5.77 -19.61
C GLU A 180 -14.85 -6.81 -20.68
N GLY A 181 -15.82 -6.51 -21.54
CA GLY A 181 -16.26 -7.43 -22.61
C GLY A 181 -17.09 -8.62 -22.13
N THR A 182 -17.47 -8.67 -20.84
CA THR A 182 -18.31 -9.73 -20.24
C THR A 182 -19.43 -9.14 -19.37
N ASP A 183 -20.35 -10.02 -18.91
CA ASP A 183 -21.40 -9.63 -17.97
C ASP A 183 -20.97 -9.74 -16.50
N ARG A 184 -19.69 -10.11 -16.21
CA ARG A 184 -19.23 -10.28 -14.84
C ARG A 184 -19.19 -8.93 -14.12
N ARG A 185 -19.96 -8.84 -13.03
CA ARG A 185 -20.09 -7.66 -12.18
C ARG A 185 -20.25 -8.06 -10.73
N VAL A 186 -19.60 -7.30 -9.86
CA VAL A 186 -19.83 -7.37 -8.41
C VAL A 186 -19.82 -5.93 -7.90
N ARG A 187 -20.74 -5.61 -6.98
CA ARG A 187 -20.69 -4.38 -6.20
C ARG A 187 -21.17 -4.67 -4.79
N PHE A 188 -20.36 -4.27 -3.82
CA PHE A 188 -20.70 -4.24 -2.40
C PHE A 188 -20.76 -2.79 -1.97
N GLU A 189 -21.74 -2.43 -1.16
CA GLU A 189 -21.92 -1.07 -0.67
C GLU A 189 -22.16 -1.10 0.85
N PHE A 190 -21.49 -0.20 1.56
CA PHE A 190 -21.48 -0.11 3.02
C PHE A 190 -21.88 1.29 3.43
N ASP A 191 -22.92 1.41 4.27
CA ASP A 191 -23.42 2.70 4.76
C ASP A 191 -22.49 3.24 5.85
N LEU A 192 -21.82 4.35 5.58
CA LEU A 192 -20.93 5.01 6.53
C LEU A 192 -21.69 5.69 7.70
N ASN A 193 -23.01 5.68 7.67
CA ASN A 193 -23.88 6.13 8.76
C ASN A 193 -24.40 4.96 9.65
N ASP A 194 -24.09 3.70 9.29
CA ASP A 194 -24.42 2.50 10.09
C ASP A 194 -23.15 1.80 10.61
N PRO A 195 -22.36 2.45 11.50
CA PRO A 195 -21.17 1.85 12.09
C PRO A 195 -21.59 0.70 13.02
N VAL A 196 -20.76 -0.36 13.01
CA VAL A 196 -20.95 -1.54 13.85
C VAL A 196 -19.73 -1.76 14.76
N ASP A 197 -19.90 -2.62 15.78
CA ASP A 197 -18.75 -3.06 16.58
C ASP A 197 -17.71 -3.75 15.68
N GLN A 198 -16.44 -3.60 16.03
CA GLN A 198 -15.35 -4.23 15.29
C GLN A 198 -15.55 -5.75 15.26
N PRO A 199 -15.59 -6.38 14.08
CA PRO A 199 -15.73 -7.81 13.96
C PRO A 199 -14.46 -8.55 14.45
N PRO A 200 -14.50 -9.87 14.65
CA PRO A 200 -13.30 -10.67 14.90
C PRO A 200 -12.22 -10.42 13.83
N ALA A 201 -10.96 -10.73 14.15
CA ALA A 201 -9.88 -10.60 13.18
C ALA A 201 -10.13 -11.49 11.94
N PRO A 202 -9.71 -11.07 10.74
CA PRO A 202 -9.67 -11.93 9.58
C PRO A 202 -8.75 -13.13 9.83
N TRP A 203 -8.97 -14.23 9.13
CA TRP A 203 -8.16 -15.43 9.26
C TRP A 203 -6.68 -15.14 9.00
N GLY A 204 -5.80 -15.67 9.84
CA GLY A 204 -4.35 -15.47 9.80
C GLY A 204 -3.85 -14.17 10.46
N TYR A 205 -4.76 -13.35 11.01
CA TYR A 205 -4.42 -12.09 11.67
C TYR A 205 -4.92 -11.99 13.11
N GLU A 206 -5.21 -13.13 13.72
CA GLU A 206 -5.59 -13.22 15.13
C GLU A 206 -4.38 -12.87 16.01
N GLY A 207 -4.41 -11.74 16.66
CA GLY A 207 -3.35 -11.28 17.57
C GLY A 207 -2.43 -10.21 17.00
N THR A 208 -2.78 -9.62 15.87
CA THR A 208 -2.11 -8.43 15.30
C THR A 208 -2.94 -7.18 15.50
#